data_54be67b9c8d6bde742c1911080e72cd9
#
_entry.id   54be67b9c8d6bde742c1911080e72cd9
#
_cell.length_a   1.000
_cell.length_b   1.000
_cell.length_c   1.000
_cell.angle_alpha   90.00
_cell.angle_beta   90.00
_cell.angle_gamma   90.00
#
_symmetry.space_group_name_H-M   'P 1'
#
loop_
_entity.id
_entity.type
_entity.pdbx_description
1 polymer ?
#
loop_
_entity_poly.entity_id
_entity_poly.type
_entity_poly.pdbx_seq_one_letter_code
_entity_poly.pdbx_strand_id
1 'polypeptide(L)'
;MTKQKAIMVDVDGTLADMKGIRGPFEWDKVGLDRPHPDIIKLVQTLSDTGRKIIIMTGRDGVAEQHTKDWLKDHGVPYDEFFIRPAGNYEKDSIIKSRIYMDHIRDNYDIEFILDDRDQVVDMWRSIGLRCLQVAPGNF
;
A
#
# COMPACT_ATOMS: atom_id res chain seq x y z
N MET A 1 -19.93 -15.24 -10.82
CA MET A 1 -20.20 -14.00 -10.07
C MET A 1 -19.13 -12.96 -10.37
N THR A 2 -19.55 -11.72 -10.49
CA THR A 2 -18.63 -10.62 -10.71
C THR A 2 -17.84 -10.34 -9.42
N LYS A 3 -16.52 -10.28 -9.51
CA LYS A 3 -15.68 -9.88 -8.39
C LYS A 3 -15.89 -8.40 -8.09
N GLN A 4 -15.77 -8.03 -6.83
CA GLN A 4 -15.88 -6.64 -6.43
C GLN A 4 -14.66 -5.85 -6.89
N LYS A 5 -14.90 -4.65 -7.42
CA LYS A 5 -13.82 -3.75 -7.85
C LYS A 5 -13.10 -3.16 -6.65
N ALA A 6 -11.77 -3.11 -6.73
CA ALA A 6 -10.92 -2.61 -5.68
C ALA A 6 -9.72 -1.84 -6.24
N ILE A 7 -9.17 -1.00 -5.38
CA ILE A 7 -7.93 -0.25 -5.61
C ILE A 7 -6.94 -0.71 -4.57
N MET A 8 -5.72 -1.06 -4.97
CA MET A 8 -4.63 -1.35 -4.03
C MET A 8 -3.79 -0.11 -3.82
N VAL A 9 -3.38 0.14 -2.58
CA VAL A 9 -2.66 1.35 -2.21
C VAL A 9 -1.48 1.01 -1.30
N ASP A 10 -0.29 1.43 -1.70
CA ASP A 10 0.92 1.36 -0.90
C ASP A 10 0.93 2.44 0.19
N VAL A 11 1.78 2.30 1.19
CA VAL A 11 1.90 3.27 2.29
C VAL A 11 3.11 4.18 2.11
N ASP A 12 4.33 3.64 2.23
CA ASP A 12 5.55 4.46 2.19
C ASP A 12 5.80 5.03 0.79
N GLY A 13 5.93 6.36 0.70
CA GLY A 13 6.12 7.07 -0.57
C GLY A 13 4.82 7.31 -1.34
N THR A 14 3.71 6.74 -0.90
CA THR A 14 2.40 6.87 -1.53
C THR A 14 1.44 7.66 -0.63
N LEU A 15 1.09 7.12 0.53
CA LEU A 15 0.25 7.81 1.52
C LEU A 15 1.07 8.59 2.54
N ALA A 16 2.26 8.09 2.87
CA ALA A 16 3.11 8.57 3.95
C ALA A 16 4.53 8.89 3.48
N ASP A 17 5.11 9.93 4.05
CA ASP A 17 6.48 10.36 3.78
C ASP A 17 7.31 10.34 5.07
N MET A 18 8.42 9.58 5.06
CA MET A 18 9.32 9.46 6.19
C MET A 18 10.56 10.38 6.10
N LYS A 19 10.75 11.10 5.01
CA LYS A 19 11.99 11.88 4.78
C LYS A 19 12.23 12.90 5.89
N GLY A 20 13.42 12.84 6.48
CA GLY A 20 13.81 13.74 7.57
C GLY A 20 13.14 13.42 8.91
N ILE A 21 12.35 12.36 9.00
CA ILE A 21 11.62 11.97 10.22
C ILE A 21 12.24 10.72 10.85
N ARG A 22 12.48 9.68 10.05
CA ARG A 22 13.00 8.41 10.51
C ARG A 22 13.77 7.68 9.44
N GLY A 23 14.57 6.70 9.83
CA GLY A 23 15.15 5.75 8.89
C GLY A 23 14.10 4.71 8.44
N PRO A 24 14.38 4.00 7.33
CA PRO A 24 13.40 3.09 6.73
C PRO A 24 13.05 1.88 7.60
N PHE A 25 13.87 1.55 8.61
CA PHE A 25 13.65 0.41 9.49
C PHE A 25 13.35 0.83 10.95
N GLU A 26 13.12 2.11 11.20
CA GLU A 26 12.74 2.61 12.52
C GLU A 26 11.22 2.51 12.70
N TRP A 27 10.73 1.29 12.88
CA TRP A 27 9.29 0.98 12.90
C TRP A 27 8.53 1.63 14.05
N ASP A 28 9.18 1.90 15.16
CA ASP A 28 8.60 2.59 16.32
C ASP A 28 8.27 4.05 16.04
N LYS A 29 8.79 4.62 14.95
CA LYS A 29 8.60 6.03 14.58
C LYS A 29 7.64 6.25 13.41
N VAL A 30 7.02 5.20 12.88
CA VAL A 30 6.14 5.35 11.71
C VAL A 30 4.94 6.26 11.98
N GLY A 31 4.50 6.35 13.23
CA GLY A 31 3.42 7.26 13.61
C GLY A 31 3.74 8.74 13.38
N LEU A 32 5.01 9.09 13.19
CA LEU A 32 5.46 10.46 12.96
C LEU A 32 5.52 10.84 11.47
N ASP A 33 5.32 9.89 10.56
CA ASP A 33 5.39 10.13 9.12
C ASP A 33 4.39 11.21 8.70
N ARG A 34 4.81 12.04 7.74
CA ARG A 34 3.92 13.06 7.17
C ARG A 34 2.95 12.43 6.17
N PRO A 35 1.69 12.88 6.12
CA PRO A 35 0.75 12.43 5.10
C PRO A 35 1.04 13.09 3.75
N HIS A 36 0.70 12.39 2.66
CA HIS A 36 0.53 12.97 1.33
C HIS A 36 -0.97 13.28 1.16
N PRO A 37 -1.41 14.52 1.40
CA PRO A 37 -2.83 14.84 1.46
C PRO A 37 -3.56 14.67 0.12
N ASP A 38 -2.88 14.84 -1.00
CA ASP A 38 -3.44 14.64 -2.34
C ASP A 38 -3.81 13.17 -2.59
N ILE A 39 -2.93 12.24 -2.22
CA ILE A 39 -3.19 10.80 -2.38
C ILE A 39 -4.26 10.35 -1.38
N ILE A 40 -4.21 10.83 -0.15
CA ILE A 40 -5.25 10.51 0.85
C ILE A 40 -6.62 10.97 0.35
N LYS A 41 -6.71 12.18 -0.21
CA LYS A 41 -7.95 12.70 -0.77
C LYS A 41 -8.45 11.85 -1.93
N LEU A 42 -7.55 11.42 -2.81
CA LEU A 42 -7.90 10.53 -3.91
C LEU A 42 -8.49 9.22 -3.40
N VAL A 43 -7.85 8.60 -2.41
CA VAL A 43 -8.32 7.33 -1.82
C VAL A 43 -9.69 7.51 -1.16
N GLN A 44 -9.89 8.60 -0.42
CA GLN A 44 -11.19 8.93 0.18
C GLN A 44 -12.28 9.05 -0.90
N THR A 45 -11.98 9.75 -1.99
CA THR A 45 -12.92 9.95 -3.09
C THR A 45 -13.27 8.62 -3.76
N LEU A 46 -12.28 7.76 -4.00
CA LEU A 46 -12.51 6.44 -4.59
C LEU A 46 -13.35 5.55 -3.68
N SER A 47 -13.07 5.58 -2.37
CA SER A 47 -13.86 4.85 -1.37
C SER A 47 -15.33 5.28 -1.40
N ASP A 48 -15.58 6.58 -1.51
CA ASP A 48 -16.94 7.14 -1.56
C ASP A 48 -17.72 6.67 -2.78
N THR A 49 -17.05 6.23 -3.84
CA THR A 49 -17.71 5.68 -5.04
C THR A 49 -18.12 4.22 -4.90
N GLY A 50 -17.89 3.61 -3.74
CA GLY A 50 -18.20 2.21 -3.48
C GLY A 50 -17.08 1.23 -3.82
N ARG A 51 -15.91 1.70 -4.27
CA ARG A 51 -14.76 0.84 -4.51
C ARG A 51 -14.15 0.40 -3.19
N LYS A 52 -13.72 -0.86 -3.12
CA LYS A 52 -12.97 -1.35 -1.96
C LYS A 52 -11.53 -0.83 -2.03
N ILE A 53 -11.00 -0.48 -0.88
CA ILE A 53 -9.61 -0.03 -0.74
C ILE A 53 -8.83 -1.11 -0.01
N ILE A 54 -7.74 -1.55 -0.62
CA ILE A 54 -6.86 -2.59 -0.09
C ILE A 54 -5.50 -1.95 0.17
N ILE A 55 -5.13 -1.82 1.43
CA ILE A 55 -3.79 -1.36 1.80
C ILE A 55 -2.82 -2.53 1.70
N MET A 56 -1.71 -2.33 1.01
CA MET A 56 -0.65 -3.33 0.90
C MET A 56 0.69 -2.65 1.13
N THR A 57 1.36 -3.01 2.21
CA THR A 57 2.62 -2.38 2.61
C THR A 57 3.74 -3.41 2.78
N GLY A 58 4.94 -3.04 2.33
CA GLY A 58 6.15 -3.84 2.54
C GLY A 58 6.82 -3.61 3.89
N ARG A 59 6.24 -2.80 4.77
CA ARG A 59 6.74 -2.63 6.14
C ARG A 59 6.81 -3.97 6.85
N ASP A 60 7.77 -4.13 7.76
CA ASP A 60 7.81 -5.31 8.63
C ASP A 60 6.52 -5.41 9.43
N GLY A 61 6.02 -6.64 9.63
CA GLY A 61 4.78 -6.89 10.36
C GLY A 61 4.78 -6.38 11.81
N VAL A 62 5.96 -6.13 12.40
CA VAL A 62 6.06 -5.51 13.73
C VAL A 62 5.44 -4.10 13.74
N ALA A 63 5.34 -3.45 12.59
CA ALA A 63 4.76 -2.10 12.46
C ALA A 63 3.26 -2.11 12.19
N GLU A 64 2.59 -3.25 12.22
CA GLU A 64 1.18 -3.35 11.80
C GLU A 64 0.28 -2.41 12.59
N GLN A 65 0.32 -2.46 13.92
CA GLN A 65 -0.58 -1.63 14.74
C GLN A 65 -0.27 -0.14 14.57
N HIS A 66 0.99 0.24 14.59
CA HIS A 66 1.38 1.64 14.38
C HIS A 66 0.94 2.15 13.00
N THR A 67 1.03 1.31 11.98
CA THR A 67 0.59 1.67 10.62
C THR A 67 -0.93 1.86 10.58
N LYS A 68 -1.69 0.97 11.17
CA LYS A 68 -3.16 1.08 11.24
C LYS A 68 -3.59 2.33 12.02
N ASP A 69 -2.91 2.64 13.12
CA ASP A 69 -3.18 3.84 13.91
C ASP A 69 -2.91 5.10 13.08
N TRP A 70 -1.81 5.13 12.33
CA TRP A 70 -1.49 6.24 11.44
C TRP A 70 -2.55 6.44 10.36
N LEU A 71 -3.00 5.34 9.72
CA LEU A 71 -4.04 5.40 8.70
C LEU A 71 -5.33 5.98 9.27
N LYS A 72 -5.73 5.55 10.45
CA LYS A 72 -6.91 6.06 11.15
C LYS A 72 -6.77 7.53 11.48
N ASP A 73 -5.64 7.94 12.04
CA ASP A 73 -5.38 9.33 12.45
C ASP A 73 -5.41 10.29 11.26
N HIS A 74 -5.03 9.82 10.07
CA HIS A 74 -5.01 10.63 8.85
C HIS A 74 -6.24 10.41 7.96
N GLY A 75 -7.23 9.68 8.43
CA GLY A 75 -8.52 9.55 7.74
C GLY A 75 -8.45 8.71 6.47
N VAL A 76 -7.55 7.75 6.40
CA VAL A 76 -7.44 6.84 5.25
C VAL A 76 -8.43 5.69 5.40
N PRO A 77 -9.47 5.60 4.55
CA PRO A 77 -10.39 4.46 4.58
C PRO A 77 -9.74 3.24 3.95
N TYR A 78 -10.03 2.06 4.48
CA TYR A 78 -9.67 0.81 3.84
C TYR A 78 -10.57 -0.32 4.30
N ASP A 79 -10.72 -1.32 3.44
CA ASP A 79 -11.54 -2.51 3.69
C ASP A 79 -10.67 -3.71 4.04
N GLU A 80 -9.45 -3.77 3.51
CA GLU A 80 -8.47 -4.82 3.82
C GLU A 80 -7.09 -4.24 3.97
N PHE A 81 -6.27 -4.91 4.78
CA PHE A 81 -4.91 -4.48 5.10
C PHE A 81 -4.00 -5.71 5.04
N PHE A 82 -2.93 -5.59 4.26
CA PHE A 82 -1.90 -6.63 4.14
C PHE A 82 -0.52 -6.03 4.40
N ILE A 83 0.29 -6.75 5.14
CA ILE A 83 1.62 -6.32 5.52
C ILE A 83 2.59 -7.50 5.41
N ARG A 84 3.86 -7.21 5.16
CA ARG A 84 4.93 -8.20 5.19
C ARG A 84 4.92 -8.96 6.51
N PRO A 85 5.05 -10.31 6.50
CA PRO A 85 5.20 -11.06 7.76
C PRO A 85 6.43 -10.57 8.54
N ALA A 86 6.30 -10.45 9.86
CA ALA A 86 7.40 -10.01 10.71
C ALA A 86 8.62 -10.93 10.53
N GLY A 87 9.80 -10.32 10.41
CA GLY A 87 11.05 -11.05 10.24
C GLY A 87 11.31 -11.62 8.85
N ASN A 88 10.44 -11.33 7.88
CA ASN A 88 10.66 -11.73 6.49
C ASN A 88 11.39 -10.61 5.74
N TYR A 89 12.60 -10.91 5.21
CA TYR A 89 13.46 -9.93 4.53
C TYR A 89 13.52 -10.13 3.01
N GLU A 90 12.59 -10.89 2.44
CA GLU A 90 12.50 -11.03 1.00
C GLU A 90 12.23 -9.69 0.32
N LYS A 91 12.58 -9.60 -0.97
CA LYS A 91 12.37 -8.41 -1.78
C LYS A 91 10.89 -7.97 -1.76
N ASP A 92 10.64 -6.67 -1.70
CA ASP A 92 9.30 -6.11 -1.59
C ASP A 92 8.36 -6.57 -2.72
N SER A 93 8.86 -6.61 -3.95
CA SER A 93 8.09 -7.08 -5.11
C SER A 93 7.67 -8.55 -4.96
N ILE A 94 8.51 -9.39 -4.35
CA ILE A 94 8.20 -10.80 -4.11
C ILE A 94 7.11 -10.94 -3.05
N ILE A 95 7.24 -10.21 -1.94
CA ILE A 95 6.24 -10.22 -0.86
C ILE A 95 4.88 -9.77 -1.40
N LYS A 96 4.84 -8.64 -2.10
CA LYS A 96 3.58 -8.07 -2.59
C LYS A 96 2.93 -8.96 -3.65
N SER A 97 3.71 -9.54 -4.57
CA SER A 97 3.14 -10.45 -5.57
C SER A 97 2.54 -11.70 -4.93
N ARG A 98 3.19 -12.23 -3.89
CA ARG A 98 2.69 -13.41 -3.16
C ARG A 98 1.38 -13.10 -2.45
N ILE A 99 1.30 -11.97 -1.75
CA ILE A 99 0.06 -11.54 -1.08
C ILE A 99 -1.08 -11.41 -2.10
N TYR A 100 -0.80 -10.80 -3.25
CA TYR A 100 -1.79 -10.65 -4.32
C TYR A 100 -2.30 -12.01 -4.80
N MET A 101 -1.41 -12.94 -5.12
CA MET A 101 -1.78 -14.26 -5.63
C MET A 101 -2.57 -15.08 -4.61
N ASP A 102 -2.17 -15.01 -3.32
CA ASP A 102 -2.74 -15.84 -2.27
C ASP A 102 -4.06 -15.29 -1.71
N HIS A 103 -4.25 -13.96 -1.70
CA HIS A 103 -5.35 -13.35 -0.93
C HIS A 103 -6.24 -12.42 -1.75
N ILE A 104 -5.80 -11.91 -2.89
CA ILE A 104 -6.50 -10.82 -3.57
C ILE A 104 -7.04 -11.25 -4.94
N ARG A 105 -6.22 -11.87 -5.76
CA ARG A 105 -6.52 -12.16 -7.16
C ARG A 105 -7.89 -12.84 -7.37
N ASP A 106 -8.22 -13.83 -6.54
CA ASP A 106 -9.44 -14.60 -6.71
C ASP A 106 -10.69 -13.92 -6.12
N ASN A 107 -10.50 -12.87 -5.31
CA ASN A 107 -11.56 -12.22 -4.55
C ASN A 107 -11.95 -10.85 -5.08
N TYR A 108 -11.05 -10.18 -5.82
CA TYR A 108 -11.26 -8.81 -6.27
C TYR A 108 -10.86 -8.64 -7.73
N ASP A 109 -11.52 -7.69 -8.38
CA ASP A 109 -11.13 -7.16 -9.66
C ASP A 109 -10.39 -5.84 -9.41
N ILE A 110 -9.06 -5.86 -9.52
CA ILE A 110 -8.23 -4.68 -9.25
C ILE A 110 -8.27 -3.75 -10.45
N GLU A 111 -8.86 -2.56 -10.27
CA GLU A 111 -8.93 -1.58 -11.34
C GLU A 111 -7.56 -0.93 -11.59
N PHE A 112 -6.88 -0.53 -10.52
CA PHE A 112 -5.50 -0.03 -10.59
C PHE A 112 -4.88 -0.01 -9.20
N ILE A 113 -3.58 0.25 -9.19
CA ILE A 113 -2.74 0.24 -7.98
C ILE A 113 -2.03 1.59 -7.88
N LEU A 114 -1.93 2.14 -6.68
CA LEU A 114 -1.12 3.31 -6.37
C LEU A 114 0.13 2.85 -5.62
N ASP A 115 1.29 3.05 -6.22
CA ASP A 115 2.58 2.67 -5.64
C ASP A 115 3.66 3.62 -6.19
N ASP A 116 4.80 3.69 -5.53
CA ASP A 116 5.88 4.60 -5.96
C ASP A 116 7.16 3.86 -6.34
N ARG A 117 7.43 2.70 -5.76
CA ARG A 117 8.71 2.00 -5.90
C ARG A 117 8.85 1.30 -7.25
N ASP A 118 9.89 1.64 -8.01
CA ASP A 118 10.09 1.12 -9.37
C ASP A 118 9.97 -0.40 -9.46
N GLN A 119 10.66 -1.14 -8.60
CA GLN A 119 10.63 -2.60 -8.65
C GLN A 119 9.24 -3.19 -8.42
N VAL A 120 8.43 -2.55 -7.60
CA VAL A 120 7.06 -2.99 -7.30
C VAL A 120 6.12 -2.62 -8.44
N VAL A 121 6.24 -1.40 -8.94
CA VAL A 121 5.47 -0.93 -10.10
C VAL A 121 5.72 -1.84 -11.31
N ASP A 122 6.98 -2.15 -11.58
CA ASP A 122 7.36 -3.03 -12.70
C ASP A 122 6.77 -4.43 -12.53
N MET A 123 6.79 -4.96 -11.31
CA MET A 123 6.19 -6.27 -11.02
C MET A 123 4.69 -6.25 -11.28
N TRP A 124 3.95 -5.26 -10.77
CA TRP A 124 2.50 -5.16 -11.01
C TRP A 124 2.18 -5.13 -12.50
N ARG A 125 2.91 -4.32 -13.26
CA ARG A 125 2.73 -4.19 -14.70
C ARG A 125 3.07 -5.48 -15.43
N SER A 126 4.10 -6.20 -14.98
CA SER A 126 4.53 -7.47 -15.60
C SER A 126 3.49 -8.58 -15.47
N ILE A 127 2.65 -8.54 -14.47
CA ILE A 127 1.58 -9.55 -14.30
C ILE A 127 0.21 -9.05 -14.82
N GLY A 128 0.22 -7.97 -15.58
CA GLY A 128 -0.96 -7.48 -16.29
C GLY A 128 -1.84 -6.51 -15.52
N LEU A 129 -1.39 -6.01 -14.37
CA LEU A 129 -2.15 -5.04 -13.59
C LEU A 129 -1.73 -3.61 -13.95
N ARG A 130 -2.71 -2.70 -13.93
CA ARG A 130 -2.44 -1.29 -14.11
C ARG A 130 -1.92 -0.70 -12.82
N CYS A 131 -0.74 -0.09 -12.87
CA CYS A 131 -0.17 0.61 -11.74
C CYS A 131 0.10 2.07 -12.11
N LEU A 132 -0.41 2.98 -11.30
CA LEU A 132 -0.14 4.41 -11.40
C LEU A 132 1.00 4.71 -10.45
N GLN A 133 2.16 5.04 -10.99
CA GLN A 133 3.33 5.39 -10.18
C GLN A 133 3.21 6.84 -9.72
N VAL A 134 3.04 7.03 -8.42
CA VAL A 134 2.67 8.33 -7.85
C VAL A 134 3.86 9.23 -7.53
N ALA A 135 5.07 8.68 -7.51
CA ALA A 135 6.30 9.42 -7.22
C ALA A 135 7.50 8.64 -7.77
N PRO A 136 8.66 9.29 -7.95
CA PRO A 136 9.89 8.58 -8.31
C PRO A 136 10.26 7.55 -7.24
N GLY A 137 10.69 6.35 -7.68
CA GLY A 137 10.89 5.22 -6.77
C GLY A 137 12.13 4.38 -7.05
N ASN A 138 13.21 5.02 -7.45
CA ASN A 138 14.48 4.34 -7.74
C ASN A 138 15.22 4.01 -6.44
N PHE A 139 14.70 3.02 -5.72
CA PHE A 139 15.31 2.57 -4.46
C PHE A 139 14.92 1.13 -4.12
#